data_8b25b278b47c4a8438bcaafc81b3940d
#
_entry.id   8b25b278b47c4a8438bcaafc81b3940d
#
_cell.length_a   1.000
_cell.length_b   1.000
_cell.length_c   1.000
_cell.angle_alpha   90.00
_cell.angle_beta   90.00
_cell.angle_gamma   90.00
#
_symmetry.space_group_name_H-M   'P 1'
#
loop_
_entity.id
_entity.type
_entity.pdbx_description
1 polymer ?
#
loop_
_entity_poly.entity_id
_entity_poly.type
_entity_poly.pdbx_seq_one_letter_code
_entity_poly.pdbx_strand_id
1 'polypeptide(L)'
;IGRLFSASWVTPSMDGIFNDSPGTRRRFLDRLVIAFDAAHIGRTNRYEKMLRERNTLLAEGGGDAAWFAAIEASLAEAAVAVTAARQALIADLNAEAGAGWHGFPGVRLVLEGAVDGWLGEMSALDAEDKFIAVAAAQRQAGDITLPGPHVSDLTAHHTATGTPAYLASTGQQKALLIGVVLAHARMQARRLNRPPVLLLDDVVAHLD
;
A
#
# COMPACT_ATOMS: atom_id res chain seq x y z
N ILE A 1 7.93 15.08 17.03
CA ILE A 1 9.01 15.27 16.03
C ILE A 1 8.41 15.34 14.63
N GLY A 2 7.49 14.45 14.22
CA GLY A 2 6.88 14.44 12.89
C GLY A 2 6.13 15.71 12.44
N ARG A 3 5.88 16.66 13.33
CA ARG A 3 5.34 17.97 13.00
C ARG A 3 6.41 19.01 12.65
N LEU A 4 7.68 18.73 12.85
CA LEU A 4 8.77 19.69 12.64
C LEU A 4 9.43 19.54 11.28
N PHE A 5 9.61 18.31 10.80
CA PHE A 5 10.16 18.03 9.47
C PHE A 5 9.61 16.70 8.94
N SER A 6 9.62 16.54 7.63
CA SER A 6 9.36 15.29 6.93
C SER A 6 10.63 14.83 6.21
N ALA A 7 10.78 13.54 6.02
CA ALA A 7 11.90 12.97 5.29
C ALA A 7 11.38 11.91 4.30
N SER A 8 12.00 11.86 3.14
CA SER A 8 11.86 10.79 2.17
C SER A 8 13.23 10.23 1.85
N TRP A 9 13.35 8.93 1.69
CA TRP A 9 14.66 8.31 1.48
C TRP A 9 14.61 7.15 0.50
N VAL A 10 15.71 6.95 -0.19
CA VAL A 10 16.03 5.77 -0.99
C VAL A 10 17.32 5.18 -0.47
N THR A 11 17.35 3.88 -0.27
CA THR A 11 18.53 3.13 0.13
C THR A 11 18.80 2.01 -0.87
N PRO A 12 20.05 1.51 -0.99
CA PRO A 12 20.37 0.41 -1.90
C PRO A 12 19.51 -0.84 -1.71
N SER A 13 19.06 -1.10 -0.47
CA SER A 13 18.14 -2.22 -0.18
C SER A 13 16.77 -2.07 -0.82
N MET A 14 16.41 -0.91 -1.36
CA MET A 14 15.15 -0.67 -2.04
C MET A 14 15.27 -0.80 -3.57
N ASP A 15 16.46 -0.90 -4.14
CA ASP A 15 16.68 -0.92 -5.59
C ASP A 15 15.93 -2.08 -6.27
N GLY A 16 15.78 -3.20 -5.59
CA GLY A 16 15.04 -4.38 -6.05
C GLY A 16 13.57 -4.43 -5.65
N ILE A 17 12.96 -3.35 -5.16
CA ILE A 17 11.62 -3.37 -4.55
C ILE A 17 10.53 -3.95 -5.47
N PHE A 18 10.63 -3.74 -6.77
CA PHE A 18 9.66 -4.25 -7.73
C PHE A 18 9.78 -5.76 -7.97
N ASN A 19 10.91 -6.38 -7.58
CA ASN A 19 11.16 -7.82 -7.61
C ASN A 19 11.04 -8.46 -6.22
N ASP A 20 10.92 -7.66 -5.17
CA ASP A 20 10.75 -8.14 -3.80
C ASP A 20 9.38 -8.79 -3.57
N SER A 21 9.17 -9.29 -2.35
CA SER A 21 7.88 -9.85 -1.96
C SER A 21 6.76 -8.80 -1.97
N PRO A 22 5.50 -9.19 -2.23
CA PRO A 22 4.35 -8.30 -2.08
C PRO A 22 4.30 -7.61 -0.71
N GLY A 23 4.73 -8.30 0.34
CA GLY A 23 4.82 -7.73 1.69
C GLY A 23 5.78 -6.55 1.80
N THR A 24 6.93 -6.61 1.11
CA THR A 24 7.88 -5.48 1.06
C THR A 24 7.29 -4.30 0.31
N ARG A 25 6.63 -4.54 -0.82
CA ARG A 25 5.96 -3.48 -1.59
C ARG A 25 4.83 -2.81 -0.82
N ARG A 26 4.03 -3.60 -0.06
CA ARG A 26 2.99 -3.03 0.83
C ARG A 26 3.59 -2.14 1.92
N ARG A 27 4.65 -2.60 2.60
CA ARG A 27 5.34 -1.78 3.62
C ARG A 27 5.90 -0.49 3.05
N PHE A 28 6.41 -0.53 1.82
CA PHE A 28 6.84 0.68 1.12
C PHE A 28 5.68 1.63 0.90
N LEU A 29 4.55 1.15 0.36
CA LEU A 29 3.36 1.96 0.13
C LEU A 29 2.81 2.55 1.45
N ASP A 30 2.69 1.74 2.49
CA ASP A 30 2.20 2.19 3.80
C ASP A 30 3.08 3.30 4.38
N ARG A 31 4.39 3.20 4.23
CA ARG A 31 5.32 4.25 4.63
C ARG A 31 5.06 5.58 3.90
N LEU A 32 4.74 5.52 2.62
CA LEU A 32 4.40 6.72 1.85
C LEU A 32 3.04 7.31 2.31
N VAL A 33 2.05 6.46 2.62
CA VAL A 33 0.75 6.91 3.15
C VAL A 33 0.93 7.64 4.49
N ILE A 34 1.73 7.07 5.40
CA ILE A 34 1.97 7.60 6.76
C ILE A 34 2.50 9.04 6.73
N ALA A 35 3.24 9.42 5.70
CA ALA A 35 3.77 10.77 5.58
C ALA A 35 2.67 11.85 5.48
N PHE A 36 1.47 11.48 5.02
CA PHE A 36 0.30 12.37 4.91
C PHE A 36 -0.77 12.05 5.95
N ASP A 37 -0.84 10.81 6.39
CA ASP A 37 -1.85 10.30 7.31
C ASP A 37 -1.24 9.42 8.40
N ALA A 38 -0.86 10.04 9.50
CA ALA A 38 -0.25 9.34 10.64
C ALA A 38 -1.19 8.30 11.28
N ALA A 39 -2.51 8.43 11.12
CA ALA A 39 -3.49 7.47 11.64
C ALA A 39 -3.44 6.13 10.90
N HIS A 40 -2.83 6.09 9.71
CA HIS A 40 -2.68 4.87 8.93
C HIS A 40 -1.92 3.77 9.70
N ILE A 41 -0.92 4.13 10.51
CA ILE A 41 -0.21 3.19 11.40
C ILE A 41 -1.19 2.47 12.34
N GLY A 42 -2.09 3.23 12.96
CA GLY A 42 -3.09 2.66 13.87
C GLY A 42 -4.06 1.71 13.16
N ARG A 43 -4.48 2.08 11.94
CA ARG A 43 -5.39 1.25 11.12
C ARG A 43 -4.75 -0.06 10.67
N THR A 44 -3.51 -0.02 10.18
CA THR A 44 -2.77 -1.22 9.78
C THR A 44 -2.52 -2.14 10.97
N ASN A 45 -2.07 -1.60 12.11
CA ASN A 45 -1.87 -2.37 13.33
C ASN A 45 -3.16 -3.01 13.85
N ARG A 46 -4.28 -2.27 13.82
CA ARG A 46 -5.60 -2.79 14.21
C ARG A 46 -6.01 -3.94 13.30
N TYR A 47 -5.88 -3.76 11.99
CA TYR A 47 -6.19 -4.79 11.01
C TYR A 47 -5.38 -6.07 11.25
N GLU A 48 -4.06 -5.96 11.38
CA GLU A 48 -3.18 -7.09 11.61
C GLU A 48 -3.45 -7.80 12.94
N LYS A 49 -3.78 -7.03 13.99
CA LYS A 49 -4.15 -7.60 15.29
C LYS A 49 -5.42 -8.43 15.17
N MET A 50 -6.47 -7.88 14.58
CA MET A 50 -7.76 -8.56 14.42
C MET A 50 -7.63 -9.79 13.51
N LEU A 51 -6.80 -9.71 12.46
CA LEU A 51 -6.54 -10.85 11.58
C LEU A 51 -5.86 -12.00 12.33
N ARG A 52 -4.85 -11.71 13.15
CA ARG A 52 -4.20 -12.73 13.99
C ARG A 52 -5.18 -13.34 14.99
N GLU A 53 -5.99 -12.52 15.66
CA GLU A 53 -6.99 -12.97 16.64
C GLU A 53 -8.02 -13.90 15.99
N ARG A 54 -8.57 -13.52 14.82
CA ARG A 54 -9.48 -14.37 14.06
C ARG A 54 -8.84 -15.72 13.71
N ASN A 55 -7.62 -15.70 13.19
CA ASN A 55 -6.93 -16.91 12.78
C ASN A 55 -6.60 -17.83 13.96
N THR A 56 -6.24 -17.27 15.12
CA THR A 56 -6.03 -18.05 16.35
C THR A 56 -7.32 -18.73 16.78
N LEU A 57 -8.44 -18.00 16.85
CA LEU A 57 -9.74 -18.56 17.22
C LEU A 57 -10.18 -19.69 16.28
N LEU A 58 -9.96 -19.54 14.98
CA LEU A 58 -10.24 -20.58 13.99
C LEU A 58 -9.38 -21.83 14.22
N ALA A 59 -8.09 -21.65 14.49
CA ALA A 59 -7.15 -22.75 14.70
C ALA A 59 -7.45 -23.53 15.99
N GLU A 60 -7.91 -22.84 17.04
CA GLU A 60 -8.25 -23.45 18.33
C GLU A 60 -9.65 -24.08 18.33
N GLY A 61 -10.45 -23.90 17.29
CA GLY A 61 -11.83 -24.33 17.23
C GLY A 61 -12.70 -23.64 18.28
N GLY A 62 -12.26 -22.49 18.79
CA GLY A 62 -12.91 -21.71 19.83
C GLY A 62 -13.65 -20.49 19.28
N GLY A 63 -14.38 -19.81 20.16
CA GLY A 63 -15.15 -18.60 19.85
C GLY A 63 -16.61 -18.87 19.46
N ASP A 64 -17.50 -18.06 20.01
CA ASP A 64 -18.90 -18.07 19.60
C ASP A 64 -19.13 -17.21 18.34
N ALA A 65 -20.32 -17.35 17.75
CA ALA A 65 -20.67 -16.62 16.53
C ALA A 65 -20.67 -15.10 16.72
N ALA A 66 -21.01 -14.61 17.91
CA ALA A 66 -21.04 -13.18 18.23
C ALA A 66 -19.63 -12.60 18.31
N TRP A 67 -18.68 -13.34 18.84
CA TRP A 67 -17.29 -12.93 18.90
C TRP A 67 -16.69 -12.83 17.48
N PHE A 68 -16.88 -13.86 16.66
CA PHE A 68 -16.45 -13.80 15.26
C PHE A 68 -17.07 -12.62 14.50
N ALA A 69 -18.37 -12.37 14.68
CA ALA A 69 -19.04 -11.25 14.05
C ALA A 69 -18.41 -9.90 14.44
N ALA A 70 -18.05 -9.72 15.70
CA ALA A 70 -17.41 -8.49 16.19
C ALA A 70 -15.98 -8.31 15.61
N ILE A 71 -15.20 -9.38 15.55
CA ILE A 71 -13.85 -9.36 14.96
C ILE A 71 -13.95 -9.10 13.45
N GLU A 72 -14.82 -9.79 12.74
CA GLU A 72 -14.99 -9.68 11.29
C GLU A 72 -15.50 -8.28 10.88
N ALA A 73 -16.39 -7.68 11.68
CA ALA A 73 -16.80 -6.28 11.49
C ALA A 73 -15.62 -5.29 11.69
N SER A 74 -14.82 -5.49 12.75
CA SER A 74 -13.63 -4.68 12.99
C SER A 74 -12.56 -4.84 11.90
N LEU A 75 -12.43 -6.04 11.34
CA LEU A 75 -11.54 -6.33 10.21
C LEU A 75 -12.02 -5.61 8.95
N ALA A 76 -13.33 -5.65 8.66
CA ALA A 76 -13.92 -5.00 7.49
C ALA A 76 -13.65 -3.50 7.49
N GLU A 77 -14.00 -2.83 8.60
CA GLU A 77 -13.73 -1.39 8.79
C GLU A 77 -12.26 -1.05 8.55
N ALA A 78 -11.36 -1.79 9.20
CA ALA A 78 -9.93 -1.54 9.08
C ALA A 78 -9.39 -1.88 7.68
N ALA A 79 -9.86 -2.96 7.04
CA ALA A 79 -9.47 -3.36 5.70
C ALA A 79 -9.84 -2.30 4.66
N VAL A 80 -11.09 -1.82 4.70
CA VAL A 80 -11.58 -0.77 3.81
C VAL A 80 -10.82 0.53 4.03
N ALA A 81 -10.64 0.95 5.28
CA ALA A 81 -9.92 2.19 5.60
C ALA A 81 -8.44 2.15 5.15
N VAL A 82 -7.73 1.03 5.33
CA VAL A 82 -6.35 0.86 4.87
C VAL A 82 -6.29 0.90 3.34
N THR A 83 -7.18 0.17 2.67
CA THR A 83 -7.23 0.10 1.20
C THR A 83 -7.55 1.45 0.58
N ALA A 84 -8.56 2.15 1.10
CA ALA A 84 -8.93 3.49 0.61
C ALA A 84 -7.79 4.50 0.74
N ALA A 85 -7.06 4.48 1.86
CA ALA A 85 -5.91 5.36 2.06
C ALA A 85 -4.76 5.07 1.06
N ARG A 86 -4.50 3.80 0.77
CA ARG A 86 -3.52 3.39 -0.26
C ARG A 86 -3.95 3.84 -1.65
N GLN A 87 -5.21 3.61 -2.04
CA GLN A 87 -5.75 4.02 -3.34
C GLN A 87 -5.71 5.53 -3.54
N ALA A 88 -6.10 6.30 -2.52
CA ALA A 88 -6.03 7.76 -2.57
C ALA A 88 -4.60 8.26 -2.82
N LEU A 89 -3.62 7.70 -2.10
CA LEU A 89 -2.21 8.06 -2.33
C LEU A 89 -1.74 7.65 -3.72
N ILE A 90 -2.10 6.47 -4.21
CA ILE A 90 -1.70 6.00 -5.55
C ILE A 90 -2.29 6.90 -6.64
N ALA A 91 -3.54 7.33 -6.51
CA ALA A 91 -4.15 8.26 -7.45
C ALA A 91 -3.37 9.58 -7.51
N ASP A 92 -3.01 10.14 -6.36
CA ASP A 92 -2.21 11.35 -6.26
C ASP A 92 -0.78 11.17 -6.82
N LEU A 93 -0.13 10.06 -6.50
CA LEU A 93 1.20 9.73 -7.02
C LEU A 93 1.19 9.55 -8.54
N ASN A 94 0.17 8.90 -9.08
CA ASN A 94 0.03 8.72 -10.52
C ASN A 94 -0.17 10.06 -11.26
N ALA A 95 -0.92 10.98 -10.68
CA ALA A 95 -1.07 12.32 -11.21
C ALA A 95 0.27 13.10 -11.20
N GLU A 96 1.09 12.90 -10.17
CA GLU A 96 2.36 13.61 -10.00
C GLU A 96 3.52 12.98 -10.77
N ALA A 97 3.59 11.65 -10.82
CA ALA A 97 4.73 10.90 -11.38
C ALA A 97 4.52 10.50 -12.84
N GLY A 98 3.28 10.54 -13.36
CA GLY A 98 2.93 9.96 -14.65
C GLY A 98 3.66 10.56 -15.85
N ALA A 99 3.98 11.85 -15.83
CA ALA A 99 4.73 12.53 -16.89
C ALA A 99 6.25 12.38 -16.80
N GLY A 100 6.78 11.81 -15.70
CA GLY A 100 8.20 11.83 -15.39
C GLY A 100 8.69 13.21 -14.94
N TRP A 101 9.98 13.32 -14.57
CA TRP A 101 10.55 14.57 -14.09
C TRP A 101 12.07 14.59 -14.22
N HIS A 102 12.63 15.64 -14.85
CA HIS A 102 14.10 15.89 -14.95
C HIS A 102 14.93 14.65 -15.34
N GLY A 103 14.54 13.95 -16.38
CA GLY A 103 15.25 12.76 -16.87
C GLY A 103 14.79 11.44 -16.24
N PHE A 104 14.03 11.48 -15.14
CA PHE A 104 13.40 10.27 -14.59
C PHE A 104 12.13 9.90 -15.37
N PRO A 105 11.93 8.61 -15.67
CA PRO A 105 10.79 8.16 -16.44
C PRO A 105 9.48 8.37 -15.68
N GLY A 106 8.40 8.52 -16.43
CA GLY A 106 7.05 8.48 -15.86
C GLY A 106 6.72 7.09 -15.33
N VAL A 107 6.06 7.04 -14.19
CA VAL A 107 5.64 5.80 -13.54
C VAL A 107 4.15 5.81 -13.22
N ARG A 108 3.51 4.69 -13.45
CA ARG A 108 2.13 4.40 -13.04
C ARG A 108 2.13 3.27 -12.02
N LEU A 109 1.58 3.53 -10.85
CA LEU A 109 1.37 2.56 -9.78
C LEU A 109 -0.04 1.97 -9.87
N VAL A 110 -0.16 0.68 -9.61
CA VAL A 110 -1.44 -0.04 -9.53
C VAL A 110 -1.45 -0.86 -8.25
N LEU A 111 -2.57 -0.82 -7.53
CA LEU A 111 -2.81 -1.67 -6.38
C LEU A 111 -3.81 -2.75 -6.78
N GLU A 112 -3.43 -4.00 -6.62
CA GLU A 112 -4.20 -5.16 -7.04
C GLU A 112 -4.61 -6.00 -5.82
N GLY A 113 -5.90 -6.14 -5.61
CA GLY A 113 -6.48 -6.92 -4.52
C GLY A 113 -8.00 -6.93 -4.59
N ALA A 114 -8.63 -7.84 -3.88
CA ALA A 114 -10.10 -7.96 -3.93
C ALA A 114 -10.79 -6.72 -3.35
N VAL A 115 -10.36 -6.23 -2.19
CA VAL A 115 -10.95 -5.03 -1.56
C VAL A 115 -10.68 -3.79 -2.40
N ASP A 116 -9.53 -3.75 -3.08
CA ASP A 116 -9.18 -2.68 -4.01
C ASP A 116 -10.16 -2.61 -5.18
N GLY A 117 -10.50 -3.77 -5.75
CA GLY A 117 -11.49 -3.88 -6.82
C GLY A 117 -12.88 -3.46 -6.33
N TRP A 118 -13.30 -3.90 -5.15
CA TRP A 118 -14.62 -3.56 -4.59
C TRP A 118 -14.79 -2.05 -4.41
N LEU A 119 -13.77 -1.36 -3.87
CA LEU A 119 -13.82 0.09 -3.70
C LEU A 119 -13.84 0.88 -5.02
N GLY A 120 -13.46 0.25 -6.13
CA GLY A 120 -13.63 0.81 -7.47
C GLY A 120 -15.06 0.69 -8.01
N GLU A 121 -15.88 -0.21 -7.44
CA GLU A 121 -17.21 -0.59 -7.96
C GLU A 121 -18.38 -0.21 -7.03
N MET A 122 -18.11 -0.06 -5.73
CA MET A 122 -19.14 0.15 -4.73
C MET A 122 -18.72 1.12 -3.62
N SER A 123 -19.65 1.51 -2.76
CA SER A 123 -19.37 2.36 -1.61
C SER A 123 -18.49 1.65 -0.57
N ALA A 124 -17.82 2.42 0.30
CA ALA A 124 -17.03 1.86 1.40
C ALA A 124 -17.88 0.97 2.32
N LEU A 125 -19.11 1.38 2.61
CA LEU A 125 -20.03 0.62 3.45
C LEU A 125 -20.42 -0.72 2.78
N ASP A 126 -20.74 -0.71 1.49
CA ASP A 126 -21.05 -1.94 0.76
C ASP A 126 -19.84 -2.88 0.69
N ALA A 127 -18.63 -2.32 0.59
CA ALA A 127 -17.38 -3.10 0.61
C ALA A 127 -17.12 -3.72 2.00
N GLU A 128 -17.45 -3.02 3.10
CA GLU A 128 -17.40 -3.57 4.46
C GLU A 128 -18.39 -4.71 4.62
N ASP A 129 -19.66 -4.52 4.21
CA ASP A 129 -20.68 -5.57 4.27
C ASP A 129 -20.27 -6.80 3.44
N LYS A 130 -19.74 -6.58 2.24
CA LYS A 130 -19.22 -7.67 1.40
C LYS A 130 -18.03 -8.39 2.07
N PHE A 131 -17.12 -7.66 2.70
CA PHE A 131 -16.01 -8.27 3.44
C PHE A 131 -16.51 -9.17 4.57
N ILE A 132 -17.48 -8.70 5.38
CA ILE A 132 -18.09 -9.45 6.47
C ILE A 132 -18.75 -10.73 5.93
N ALA A 133 -19.51 -10.62 4.84
CA ALA A 133 -20.18 -11.79 4.23
C ALA A 133 -19.15 -12.84 3.75
N VAL A 134 -18.07 -12.40 3.09
CA VAL A 134 -16.99 -13.29 2.64
C VAL A 134 -16.27 -13.93 3.82
N ALA A 135 -15.94 -13.16 4.87
CA ALA A 135 -15.28 -13.67 6.07
C ALA A 135 -16.11 -14.74 6.79
N ALA A 136 -17.42 -14.51 6.90
CA ALA A 136 -18.35 -15.48 7.49
C ALA A 136 -18.48 -16.76 6.65
N ALA A 137 -18.55 -16.64 5.33
CA ALA A 137 -18.63 -17.79 4.42
C ALA A 137 -17.34 -18.63 4.48
N GLN A 138 -16.18 -18.00 4.44
CA GLN A 138 -14.89 -18.70 4.56
C GLN A 138 -14.73 -19.40 5.90
N ARG A 139 -15.12 -18.75 7.00
CA ARG A 139 -15.14 -19.37 8.33
C ARG A 139 -16.01 -20.63 8.38
N GLN A 140 -17.21 -20.58 7.78
CA GLN A 140 -18.11 -21.75 7.72
C GLN A 140 -17.53 -22.89 6.87
N ALA A 141 -16.75 -22.56 5.86
CA ALA A 141 -16.03 -23.53 5.02
C ALA A 141 -14.72 -24.06 5.65
N GLY A 142 -14.33 -23.56 6.84
CA GLY A 142 -13.04 -23.90 7.47
C GLY A 142 -11.82 -23.25 6.78
N ASP A 143 -12.05 -22.23 5.94
CA ASP A 143 -10.99 -21.50 5.25
C ASP A 143 -10.56 -20.30 6.09
N ILE A 144 -9.24 -20.22 6.37
CA ILE A 144 -8.64 -19.12 7.12
C ILE A 144 -8.28 -17.92 6.24
N THR A 145 -8.29 -18.09 4.92
CA THR A 145 -7.92 -17.01 4.01
C THR A 145 -8.94 -15.87 4.05
N LEU A 146 -8.49 -14.65 3.85
CA LEU A 146 -9.35 -13.47 3.73
C LEU A 146 -8.87 -12.59 2.58
N PRO A 147 -9.79 -12.02 1.79
CA PRO A 147 -9.46 -10.95 0.87
C PRO A 147 -9.25 -9.67 1.67
N GLY A 148 -8.03 -9.14 1.68
CA GLY A 148 -7.79 -7.93 2.45
C GLY A 148 -6.47 -7.24 2.10
N PRO A 149 -6.17 -6.09 2.73
CA PRO A 149 -4.98 -5.31 2.39
C PRO A 149 -3.66 -6.04 2.67
N HIS A 150 -3.68 -7.15 3.39
CA HIS A 150 -2.51 -8.00 3.65
C HIS A 150 -2.12 -8.91 2.48
N VAL A 151 -3.01 -9.12 1.51
CA VAL A 151 -2.77 -9.91 0.30
C VAL A 151 -2.75 -9.07 -0.98
N SER A 152 -3.08 -7.77 -0.92
CA SER A 152 -2.97 -6.88 -2.07
C SER A 152 -1.51 -6.72 -2.51
N ASP A 153 -1.30 -6.41 -3.78
CA ASP A 153 0.04 -6.16 -4.33
C ASP A 153 0.14 -4.80 -5.01
N LEU A 154 1.31 -4.15 -4.86
CA LEU A 154 1.64 -2.92 -5.54
C LEU A 154 2.51 -3.23 -6.76
N THR A 155 2.01 -2.92 -7.94
CA THR A 155 2.78 -3.01 -9.18
C THR A 155 3.09 -1.60 -9.72
N ALA A 156 4.18 -1.50 -10.49
CA ALA A 156 4.60 -0.27 -11.13
C ALA A 156 4.84 -0.51 -12.62
N HIS A 157 4.48 0.48 -13.45
CA HIS A 157 4.65 0.42 -14.88
C HIS A 157 5.31 1.70 -15.40
N HIS A 158 6.22 1.56 -16.34
CA HIS A 158 6.77 2.69 -17.09
C HIS A 158 5.68 3.29 -17.98
N THR A 159 5.32 4.56 -17.83
CA THR A 159 4.16 5.13 -18.53
C THR A 159 4.31 5.19 -20.03
N ALA A 160 5.51 5.48 -20.56
CA ALA A 160 5.72 5.62 -22.00
C ALA A 160 5.71 4.28 -22.75
N THR A 161 6.16 3.18 -22.10
CA THR A 161 6.26 1.86 -22.75
C THR A 161 5.21 0.87 -22.29
N GLY A 162 4.53 1.14 -21.17
CA GLY A 162 3.63 0.19 -20.49
C GLY A 162 4.35 -0.98 -19.83
N THR A 163 5.69 -1.02 -19.87
CA THR A 163 6.47 -2.13 -19.35
C THR A 163 6.35 -2.23 -17.83
N PRO A 164 5.99 -3.40 -17.28
CA PRO A 164 6.03 -3.63 -15.84
C PRO A 164 7.45 -3.45 -15.28
N ALA A 165 7.57 -2.78 -14.13
CA ALA A 165 8.87 -2.48 -13.54
C ALA A 165 9.70 -3.73 -13.24
N TYR A 166 9.08 -4.84 -12.85
CA TYR A 166 9.79 -6.09 -12.57
C TYR A 166 10.43 -6.74 -13.81
N LEU A 167 10.04 -6.33 -15.03
CA LEU A 167 10.66 -6.75 -16.30
C LEU A 167 11.71 -5.76 -16.81
N ALA A 168 11.85 -4.61 -16.18
CA ALA A 168 12.79 -3.58 -16.57
C ALA A 168 14.22 -3.92 -16.07
N SER A 169 15.23 -3.31 -16.69
CA SER A 169 16.62 -3.44 -16.20
C SER A 169 16.77 -2.83 -14.79
N THR A 170 17.80 -3.23 -14.07
CA THR A 170 18.07 -2.74 -12.71
C THR A 170 18.14 -1.20 -12.66
N GLY A 171 18.84 -0.57 -13.62
CA GLY A 171 18.90 0.88 -13.73
C GLY A 171 17.53 1.52 -13.97
N GLN A 172 16.71 0.92 -14.85
CA GLN A 172 15.35 1.39 -15.10
C GLN A 172 14.44 1.22 -13.86
N GLN A 173 14.54 0.10 -13.15
CA GLN A 173 13.80 -0.11 -11.90
C GLN A 173 14.17 0.97 -10.86
N LYS A 174 15.48 1.24 -10.72
CA LYS A 174 15.98 2.29 -9.82
C LYS A 174 15.46 3.67 -10.24
N ALA A 175 15.49 3.99 -11.53
CA ALA A 175 14.96 5.26 -12.05
C ALA A 175 13.45 5.42 -11.78
N LEU A 176 12.65 4.35 -11.95
CA LEU A 176 11.23 4.35 -11.61
C LEU A 176 11.00 4.56 -10.10
N LEU A 177 11.75 3.86 -9.25
CA LEU A 177 11.67 4.03 -7.79
C LEU A 177 11.98 5.47 -7.37
N ILE A 178 13.07 6.03 -7.90
CA ILE A 178 13.45 7.43 -7.63
C ILE A 178 12.34 8.37 -8.10
N GLY A 179 11.76 8.14 -9.27
CA GLY A 179 10.63 8.90 -9.79
C GLY A 179 9.45 8.92 -8.82
N VAL A 180 9.08 7.78 -8.23
CA VAL A 180 8.03 7.69 -7.21
C VAL A 180 8.40 8.50 -5.96
N VAL A 181 9.63 8.34 -5.45
CA VAL A 181 10.05 9.04 -4.22
C VAL A 181 10.14 10.55 -4.42
N LEU A 182 10.60 11.00 -5.58
CA LEU A 182 10.63 12.43 -5.92
C LEU A 182 9.22 13.00 -6.09
N ALA A 183 8.31 12.27 -6.73
CA ALA A 183 6.90 12.67 -6.83
C ALA A 183 6.27 12.81 -5.44
N HIS A 184 6.48 11.83 -4.57
CA HIS A 184 6.03 11.85 -3.18
C HIS A 184 6.61 13.05 -2.40
N ALA A 185 7.90 13.34 -2.56
CA ALA A 185 8.55 14.49 -1.93
C ALA A 185 7.97 15.83 -2.41
N ARG A 186 7.67 15.97 -3.71
CA ARG A 186 7.00 17.17 -4.25
C ARG A 186 5.59 17.33 -3.69
N MET A 187 4.83 16.23 -3.58
CA MET A 187 3.51 16.26 -2.94
C MET A 187 3.62 16.71 -1.47
N GLN A 188 4.61 16.19 -0.72
CA GLN A 188 4.84 16.65 0.66
C GLN A 188 5.15 18.15 0.71
N ALA A 189 6.06 18.62 -0.14
CA ALA A 189 6.42 20.03 -0.19
C ALA A 189 5.19 20.93 -0.41
N ARG A 190 4.29 20.55 -1.32
CA ARG A 190 3.05 21.29 -1.60
C ARG A 190 2.02 21.19 -0.47
N ARG A 191 1.72 19.97 0.03
CA ARG A 191 0.65 19.78 1.03
C ARG A 191 1.04 20.25 2.41
N LEU A 192 2.31 20.10 2.78
CA LEU A 192 2.81 20.51 4.10
C LEU A 192 3.40 21.93 4.10
N ASN A 193 3.42 22.60 2.94
CA ASN A 193 4.03 23.91 2.71
C ASN A 193 5.48 24.00 3.19
N ARG A 194 6.23 22.91 3.05
CA ARG A 194 7.66 22.80 3.37
C ARG A 194 8.28 21.61 2.67
N PRO A 195 9.50 21.74 2.14
CA PRO A 195 10.18 20.62 1.49
C PRO A 195 10.59 19.56 2.52
N PRO A 196 10.44 18.26 2.20
CA PRO A 196 11.01 17.20 3.01
C PRO A 196 12.54 17.16 2.87
N VAL A 197 13.21 16.59 3.85
CA VAL A 197 14.62 16.19 3.71
C VAL A 197 14.67 14.95 2.82
N LEU A 198 15.46 14.99 1.76
CA LEU A 198 15.72 13.85 0.89
C LEU A 198 17.05 13.21 1.28
N LEU A 199 17.01 11.94 1.63
CA LEU A 199 18.18 11.10 1.91
C LEU A 199 18.30 10.09 0.77
N LEU A 200 19.25 10.34 -0.13
CA LEU A 200 19.47 9.54 -1.32
C LEU A 200 20.82 8.86 -1.21
N ASP A 201 20.81 7.58 -0.84
CA ASP A 201 22.01 6.78 -0.70
C ASP A 201 22.26 6.03 -2.00
N ASP A 202 23.49 6.19 -2.55
CA ASP A 202 23.99 5.54 -3.76
C ASP A 202 23.09 5.67 -5.01
N VAL A 203 22.39 6.83 -5.14
CA VAL A 203 21.40 7.07 -6.20
C VAL A 203 22.06 7.13 -7.59
N VAL A 204 23.32 7.56 -7.66
CA VAL A 204 24.05 7.78 -8.95
C VAL A 204 24.60 6.46 -9.51
N ALA A 205 24.81 5.45 -8.68
CA ALA A 205 25.27 4.15 -9.16
C ALA A 205 24.18 3.51 -10.06
N HIS A 206 24.59 3.17 -11.27
CA HIS A 206 23.74 2.51 -12.27
C HIS A 206 22.65 3.39 -12.94
N LEU A 207 22.73 4.72 -12.85
CA LEU A 207 21.99 5.63 -13.72
C LEU A 207 22.89 5.99 -14.91
N ASP A 208 22.85 5.17 -15.96
CA ASP A 208 23.49 5.44 -17.25
C ASP A 208 22.55 6.20 -18.19
#